data_a84df931f1efc44fe5f7327a0268dd8b
#
_entry.id   a84df931f1efc44fe5f7327a0268dd8b
#
_cell.length_a   1.000
_cell.length_b   1.000
_cell.length_c   1.000
_cell.angle_alpha   90.00
_cell.angle_beta   90.00
_cell.angle_gamma   90.00
#
_symmetry.space_group_name_H-M   'P 1'
#
loop_
_entity.id
_entity.type
_entity.pdbx_description
1 polymer ?
#
loop_
_entity_poly.entity_id
_entity_poly.type
_entity_poly.pdbx_seq_one_letter_code
_entity_poly.pdbx_strand_id
1 'polypeptide(L)'
;MKMFNTKEEVIKTIINEQNILIVQDLDGVCIPLVQDPLKREINKEYVKDVSRLRDKFAVLTCGEHEGRRGVNRLVEKALNSKITAKENGLYLPGLASCGVEYQDRFSNLSHPGLKDNEIKFLAEVPKKIHSLLNNELKNFFPNLSNDIRNKLIDVA
;
A
#
# COMPACT_ATOMS: atom_id res chain seq x y z
N MET A 1 -15.02 18.12 18.24
CA MET A 1 -13.79 18.04 17.40
C MET A 1 -13.04 19.36 17.57
N LYS A 2 -11.79 19.33 18.04
CA LYS A 2 -10.97 20.53 18.21
C LYS A 2 -10.44 20.96 16.83
N MET A 3 -10.78 22.16 16.39
CA MET A 3 -10.24 22.74 15.16
C MET A 3 -8.98 23.53 15.50
N PHE A 4 -7.95 23.39 14.67
CA PHE A 4 -6.71 24.13 14.78
C PHE A 4 -6.66 25.19 13.70
N ASN A 5 -6.26 26.40 14.06
CA ASN A 5 -6.21 27.52 13.11
C ASN A 5 -4.81 27.78 12.58
N THR A 6 -3.78 27.27 13.26
CA THR A 6 -2.39 27.48 12.84
C THR A 6 -1.56 26.20 12.96
N LYS A 7 -0.48 26.13 12.19
CA LYS A 7 0.50 25.04 12.23
C LYS A 7 1.16 24.92 13.61
N GLU A 8 1.41 26.03 14.27
CA GLU A 8 2.03 26.11 15.57
C GLU A 8 1.13 25.51 16.66
N GLU A 9 -0.18 25.71 16.59
CA GLU A 9 -1.16 25.08 17.50
C GLU A 9 -1.18 23.56 17.33
N VAL A 10 -1.15 23.07 16.07
CA VAL A 10 -1.05 21.63 15.78
C VAL A 10 0.20 21.03 16.39
N ILE A 11 1.36 21.64 16.13
CA ILE A 11 2.66 21.17 16.65
C ILE A 11 2.67 21.15 18.18
N LYS A 12 2.23 22.22 18.83
CA LYS A 12 2.13 22.28 20.31
C LYS A 12 1.24 21.18 20.86
N THR A 13 0.12 20.91 20.23
CA THR A 13 -0.79 19.85 20.65
C THR A 13 -0.13 18.48 20.51
N ILE A 14 0.50 18.20 19.37
CA ILE A 14 1.20 16.92 19.14
C ILE A 14 2.30 16.68 20.16
N ILE A 15 3.07 17.71 20.53
CA ILE A 15 4.17 17.62 21.49
C ILE A 15 3.66 17.35 22.90
N ASN A 16 2.54 17.95 23.28
CA ASN A 16 2.01 17.90 24.65
C ASN A 16 1.05 16.74 24.92
N GLU A 17 0.50 16.11 23.86
CA GLU A 17 -0.43 15.00 24.01
C GLU A 17 0.29 13.65 24.14
N GLN A 18 0.01 12.93 25.22
CA GLN A 18 0.59 11.60 25.46
C GLN A 18 -0.15 10.51 24.67
N ASN A 19 -1.47 10.65 24.52
CA ASN A 19 -2.34 9.68 23.84
C ASN A 19 -2.76 10.20 22.47
N ILE A 20 -1.80 10.32 21.56
CA ILE A 20 -2.04 10.73 20.17
C ILE A 20 -1.80 9.57 19.22
N LEU A 21 -2.69 9.43 18.24
CA LEU A 21 -2.49 8.61 17.05
C LEU A 21 -2.47 9.54 15.83
N ILE A 22 -1.40 9.51 15.07
CA ILE A 22 -1.29 10.20 13.80
C ILE A 22 -1.70 9.22 12.71
N VAL A 23 -2.79 9.52 12.01
CA VAL A 23 -3.23 8.76 10.83
C VAL A 23 -2.96 9.60 9.60
N GLN A 24 -2.21 9.06 8.66
CA GLN A 24 -1.75 9.80 7.50
C GLN A 24 -2.07 9.08 6.20
N ASP A 25 -2.65 9.81 5.24
CA ASP A 25 -2.73 9.38 3.85
C ASP A 25 -1.35 9.49 3.18
N LEU A 26 -1.10 8.67 2.18
CA LEU A 26 0.21 8.60 1.52
C LEU A 26 0.26 9.37 0.21
N ASP A 27 -0.60 9.03 -0.75
CA ASP A 27 -0.54 9.56 -2.10
C ASP A 27 -1.02 11.03 -2.13
N GLY A 28 -0.19 11.94 -2.60
CA GLY A 28 -0.47 13.39 -2.59
C GLY A 28 -0.18 14.09 -1.26
N VAL A 29 0.17 13.36 -0.20
CA VAL A 29 0.51 13.93 1.12
C VAL A 29 2.01 13.81 1.39
N CYS A 30 2.55 12.60 1.51
CA CYS A 30 3.98 12.38 1.71
C CYS A 30 4.66 11.68 0.51
N ILE A 31 3.87 11.17 -0.43
CA ILE A 31 4.32 10.61 -1.69
C ILE A 31 3.74 11.48 -2.81
N PRO A 32 4.55 12.05 -3.71
CA PRO A 32 4.05 12.84 -4.83
C PRO A 32 3.11 12.03 -5.73
N LEU A 33 2.06 12.67 -6.22
CA LEU A 33 1.21 12.08 -7.25
C LEU A 33 2.00 11.95 -8.56
N VAL A 34 2.01 10.76 -9.12
CA VAL A 34 2.68 10.44 -10.39
C VAL A 34 1.74 9.66 -11.30
N GLN A 35 1.89 9.82 -12.61
CA GLN A 35 1.07 9.10 -13.60
C GLN A 35 1.34 7.59 -13.57
N ASP A 36 2.59 7.19 -13.38
CA ASP A 36 2.99 5.78 -13.29
C ASP A 36 3.26 5.42 -11.82
N PRO A 37 2.43 4.58 -11.19
CA PRO A 37 2.62 4.15 -9.80
C PRO A 37 3.98 3.50 -9.52
N LEU A 38 4.64 2.95 -10.54
CA LEU A 38 5.96 2.34 -10.39
C LEU A 38 7.07 3.38 -10.19
N LYS A 39 6.81 4.64 -10.55
CA LYS A 39 7.73 5.78 -10.34
C LYS A 39 7.55 6.47 -9.00
N ARG A 40 6.60 6.02 -8.17
CA ARG A 40 6.47 6.55 -6.80
C ARG A 40 7.76 6.34 -6.02
N GLU A 41 8.08 7.31 -5.19
CA GLU A 41 9.22 7.28 -4.29
C GLU A 41 8.83 7.86 -2.93
N ILE A 42 9.44 7.32 -1.88
CA ILE A 42 9.28 7.83 -0.52
C ILE A 42 10.65 8.28 0.00
N ASN A 43 10.66 9.35 0.78
CA ASN A 43 11.90 9.85 1.36
C ASN A 43 12.40 8.93 2.48
N LYS A 44 13.69 8.59 2.44
CA LYS A 44 14.32 7.71 3.44
C LYS A 44 14.26 8.31 4.86
N GLU A 45 14.45 9.62 4.99
CA GLU A 45 14.40 10.28 6.30
C GLU A 45 12.97 10.27 6.86
N TYR A 46 11.95 10.46 5.99
CA TYR A 46 10.56 10.30 6.39
C TYR A 46 10.30 8.91 6.99
N VAL A 47 10.76 7.83 6.33
CA VAL A 47 10.61 6.46 6.83
C VAL A 47 11.23 6.30 8.22
N LYS A 48 12.42 6.85 8.42
CA LYS A 48 13.12 6.80 9.72
C LYS A 48 12.40 7.62 10.79
N ASP A 49 11.91 8.81 10.45
CA ASP A 49 11.24 9.69 11.41
C ASP A 49 9.90 9.10 11.85
N VAL A 50 9.12 8.56 10.90
CA VAL A 50 7.87 7.86 11.21
C VAL A 50 8.12 6.63 12.08
N SER A 51 9.21 5.88 11.85
CA SER A 51 9.54 4.70 12.66
C SER A 51 9.76 5.03 14.15
N ARG A 52 10.17 6.25 14.47
CA ARG A 52 10.34 6.73 15.86
C ARG A 52 9.01 6.95 16.58
N LEU A 53 7.93 7.18 15.83
CA LEU A 53 6.59 7.38 16.39
C LEU A 53 5.97 6.08 16.92
N ARG A 54 6.49 4.93 16.54
CA ARG A 54 6.05 3.59 16.98
C ARG A 54 4.53 3.43 16.86
N ASP A 55 3.86 3.17 17.98
CA ASP A 55 2.41 2.88 18.05
C ASP A 55 1.54 4.15 17.89
N LYS A 56 2.17 5.31 17.73
CA LYS A 56 1.48 6.61 17.56
C LYS A 56 1.29 7.01 16.12
N PHE A 57 1.61 6.13 15.17
CA PHE A 57 1.52 6.41 13.75
C PHE A 57 0.88 5.25 12.99
N ALA A 58 -0.01 5.56 12.08
CA ALA A 58 -0.59 4.63 11.12
C ALA A 58 -0.81 5.33 9.77
N VAL A 59 -0.71 4.57 8.68
CA VAL A 59 -1.15 5.02 7.37
C VAL A 59 -2.57 4.56 7.08
N LEU A 60 -3.27 5.34 6.25
CA LEU A 60 -4.55 4.98 5.68
C LEU A 60 -4.49 5.27 4.18
N THR A 61 -4.44 4.24 3.36
CA THR A 61 -4.32 4.39 1.90
C THR A 61 -5.24 3.45 1.14
N CYS A 62 -5.66 3.85 -0.05
CA CYS A 62 -6.39 2.98 -0.98
C CYS A 62 -5.46 2.03 -1.74
N GLY A 63 -4.15 2.29 -1.77
CA GLY A 63 -3.14 1.40 -2.32
C GLY A 63 -2.97 0.12 -1.50
N GLU A 64 -2.16 -0.80 -1.98
CA GLU A 64 -1.78 -2.05 -1.32
C GLU A 64 -0.49 -1.91 -0.52
N HIS A 65 -0.29 -2.69 0.54
CA HIS A 65 1.00 -2.76 1.24
C HIS A 65 2.03 -3.53 0.44
N GLU A 66 1.69 -4.71 -0.02
CA GLU A 66 2.56 -5.59 -0.80
C GLU A 66 2.30 -5.48 -2.31
N GLY A 67 3.08 -6.22 -3.10
CA GLY A 67 2.95 -6.27 -4.53
C GLY A 67 3.80 -5.25 -5.29
N ARG A 68 3.68 -5.29 -6.60
CA ARG A 68 4.49 -4.49 -7.52
C ARG A 68 4.31 -2.98 -7.34
N ARG A 69 3.10 -2.55 -6.94
CA ARG A 69 2.74 -1.15 -6.70
C ARG A 69 2.67 -0.81 -5.21
N GLY A 70 2.95 -1.80 -4.35
CA GLY A 70 2.77 -1.69 -2.90
C GLY A 70 3.68 -0.69 -2.21
N VAL A 71 3.21 -0.21 -1.06
CA VAL A 71 3.94 0.75 -0.21
C VAL A 71 5.26 0.15 0.28
N ASN A 72 5.31 -1.15 0.57
CA ASN A 72 6.52 -1.83 1.05
C ASN A 72 7.68 -1.71 0.07
N ARG A 73 7.40 -1.82 -1.23
CA ARG A 73 8.42 -1.61 -2.27
C ARG A 73 9.06 -0.22 -2.19
N LEU A 74 8.29 0.82 -1.85
CA LEU A 74 8.81 2.18 -1.73
C LEU A 74 9.77 2.29 -0.54
N VAL A 75 9.41 1.70 0.59
CA VAL A 75 10.26 1.64 1.79
C VAL A 75 11.54 0.85 1.51
N GLU A 76 11.43 -0.32 0.90
CA GLU A 76 12.57 -1.17 0.52
C GLU A 76 13.53 -0.44 -0.43
N LYS A 77 12.97 0.27 -1.43
CA LYS A 77 13.76 1.09 -2.36
C LYS A 77 14.47 2.25 -1.65
N ALA A 78 13.78 2.97 -0.77
CA ALA A 78 14.35 4.08 -0.02
C ALA A 78 15.49 3.64 0.92
N LEU A 79 15.39 2.45 1.50
CA LEU A 79 16.39 1.87 2.40
C LEU A 79 17.48 1.08 1.67
N ASN A 80 17.27 0.76 0.39
CA ASN A 80 18.08 -0.17 -0.41
C ASN A 80 18.20 -1.57 0.25
N SER A 81 17.23 -1.98 1.07
CA SER A 81 17.27 -3.26 1.78
C SER A 81 15.91 -3.66 2.33
N LYS A 82 15.38 -4.76 1.82
CA LYS A 82 14.20 -5.43 2.37
C LYS A 82 14.47 -6.00 3.76
N ILE A 83 15.66 -6.60 3.96
CA ILE A 83 16.06 -7.20 5.24
C ILE A 83 16.07 -6.12 6.31
N THR A 84 16.75 -5.00 6.07
CA THR A 84 16.80 -3.88 7.01
C THR A 84 15.41 -3.34 7.35
N ALA A 85 14.52 -3.21 6.36
CA ALA A 85 13.15 -2.77 6.58
C ALA A 85 12.41 -3.70 7.53
N LYS A 86 12.49 -5.01 7.30
CA LYS A 86 11.76 -6.02 8.07
C LYS A 86 12.32 -6.19 9.48
N GLU A 87 13.62 -6.40 9.62
CA GLU A 87 14.24 -6.67 10.92
C GLU A 87 14.14 -5.49 11.89
N ASN A 88 14.18 -4.26 11.38
CA ASN A 88 14.10 -3.06 12.21
C ASN A 88 12.68 -2.48 12.34
N GLY A 89 11.66 -3.15 11.78
CA GLY A 89 10.28 -2.69 11.84
C GLY A 89 10.10 -1.30 11.21
N LEU A 90 10.62 -1.10 9.99
CA LEU A 90 10.62 0.19 9.29
C LEU A 90 9.51 0.31 8.24
N TYR A 91 8.68 -0.72 8.06
CA TYR A 91 7.50 -0.58 7.21
C TYR A 91 6.47 0.35 7.85
N LEU A 92 5.66 0.97 7.00
CA LEU A 92 4.60 1.87 7.46
C LEU A 92 3.40 1.04 7.92
N PRO A 93 3.06 1.05 9.23
CA PRO A 93 1.93 0.29 9.74
C PRO A 93 0.61 0.99 9.38
N GLY A 94 -0.48 0.25 9.27
CA GLY A 94 -1.81 0.82 9.09
C GLY A 94 -2.68 0.06 8.11
N LEU A 95 -3.69 0.75 7.60
CA LEU A 95 -4.70 0.19 6.72
C LEU A 95 -4.41 0.56 5.27
N ALA A 96 -4.49 -0.43 4.41
CA ALA A 96 -4.36 -0.33 2.96
C ALA A 96 -5.56 -1.00 2.26
N SER A 97 -5.57 -1.00 0.93
CA SER A 97 -6.63 -1.60 0.13
C SER A 97 -8.02 -1.12 0.56
N CYS A 98 -8.16 0.21 0.73
CA CYS A 98 -9.38 0.86 1.22
C CYS A 98 -9.86 0.33 2.60
N GLY A 99 -8.93 -0.05 3.47
CA GLY A 99 -9.21 -0.50 4.83
C GLY A 99 -9.39 -2.01 5.01
N VAL A 100 -9.26 -2.79 3.94
CA VAL A 100 -9.41 -4.26 3.97
C VAL A 100 -8.16 -4.97 4.46
N GLU A 101 -6.99 -4.35 4.26
CA GLU A 101 -5.69 -4.90 4.61
C GLU A 101 -5.04 -4.08 5.72
N TYR A 102 -4.63 -4.74 6.80
CA TYR A 102 -3.83 -4.15 7.87
C TYR A 102 -2.44 -4.75 7.88
N GLN A 103 -1.44 -3.91 8.05
CA GLN A 103 -0.04 -4.30 8.21
C GLN A 103 0.54 -3.71 9.49
N ASP A 104 1.35 -4.50 10.19
CA ASP A 104 2.23 -3.98 11.22
C ASP A 104 3.57 -3.47 10.64
N ARG A 105 4.42 -2.93 11.50
CA ARG A 105 5.73 -2.39 11.12
C ARG A 105 6.76 -3.43 10.65
N PHE A 106 6.48 -4.72 10.84
CA PHE A 106 7.33 -5.85 10.40
C PHE A 106 6.80 -6.52 9.13
N SER A 107 5.82 -5.90 8.46
CA SER A 107 5.15 -6.44 7.27
C SER A 107 4.35 -7.72 7.55
N ASN A 108 3.81 -7.87 8.75
CA ASN A 108 2.84 -8.91 9.02
C ASN A 108 1.46 -8.40 8.60
N LEU A 109 0.89 -9.05 7.57
CA LEU A 109 -0.41 -8.70 7.01
C LEU A 109 -1.55 -9.44 7.71
N SER A 110 -2.66 -8.76 7.84
CA SER A 110 -3.94 -9.33 8.26
C SER A 110 -5.09 -8.63 7.54
N HIS A 111 -6.26 -9.25 7.52
CA HIS A 111 -7.44 -8.74 6.83
C HIS A 111 -8.60 -8.60 7.83
N PRO A 112 -8.58 -7.54 8.65
CA PRO A 112 -9.61 -7.35 9.68
C PRO A 112 -10.99 -7.22 9.04
N GLY A 113 -11.95 -7.99 9.54
CA GLY A 113 -13.33 -8.01 9.04
C GLY A 113 -13.61 -8.95 7.88
N LEU A 114 -12.60 -9.60 7.29
CA LEU A 114 -12.80 -10.64 6.28
C LEU A 114 -12.73 -12.04 6.88
N LYS A 115 -13.57 -12.93 6.38
CA LYS A 115 -13.53 -14.36 6.69
C LYS A 115 -12.56 -15.10 5.76
N ASP A 116 -12.03 -16.23 6.20
CA ASP A 116 -11.07 -17.03 5.43
C ASP A 116 -11.60 -17.45 4.04
N ASN A 117 -12.90 -17.74 3.92
CA ASN A 117 -13.52 -18.07 2.64
C ASN A 117 -13.60 -16.86 1.70
N GLU A 118 -13.77 -15.66 2.23
CA GLU A 118 -13.79 -14.41 1.45
C GLU A 118 -12.38 -14.08 0.95
N ILE A 119 -11.37 -14.23 1.80
CA ILE A 119 -9.96 -14.06 1.42
C ILE A 119 -9.58 -15.06 0.31
N LYS A 120 -9.97 -16.35 0.46
CA LYS A 120 -9.75 -17.38 -0.58
C LYS A 120 -10.44 -17.02 -1.88
N PHE A 121 -11.69 -16.56 -1.82
CA PHE A 121 -12.44 -16.13 -2.99
C PHE A 121 -11.71 -14.96 -3.71
N LEU A 122 -11.32 -13.92 -2.97
CA LEU A 122 -10.60 -12.78 -3.52
C LEU A 122 -9.27 -13.19 -4.18
N ALA A 123 -8.53 -14.13 -3.59
CA ALA A 123 -7.29 -14.64 -4.16
C ALA A 123 -7.50 -15.43 -5.49
N GLU A 124 -8.71 -15.93 -5.73
CA GLU A 124 -9.06 -16.60 -6.98
C GLU A 124 -9.53 -15.65 -8.09
N VAL A 125 -10.01 -14.46 -7.73
CA VAL A 125 -10.58 -13.49 -8.69
C VAL A 125 -9.64 -13.17 -9.84
N PRO A 126 -8.34 -12.83 -9.61
CA PRO A 126 -7.40 -12.54 -10.71
C PRO A 126 -7.28 -13.71 -11.69
N LYS A 127 -7.23 -14.95 -11.18
CA LYS A 127 -7.14 -16.16 -12.03
C LYS A 127 -8.40 -16.35 -12.88
N LYS A 128 -9.57 -16.09 -12.31
CA LYS A 128 -10.85 -16.16 -13.03
C LYS A 128 -10.93 -15.11 -14.11
N ILE A 129 -10.54 -13.86 -13.80
CA ILE A 129 -10.49 -12.76 -14.77
C ILE A 129 -9.53 -13.09 -15.90
N HIS A 130 -8.31 -13.54 -15.60
CA HIS A 130 -7.32 -13.95 -16.60
C HIS A 130 -7.87 -15.05 -17.52
N SER A 131 -8.52 -16.07 -16.96
CA SER A 131 -9.14 -17.16 -17.74
C SER A 131 -10.25 -16.65 -18.65
N LEU A 132 -11.14 -15.79 -18.14
CA LEU A 132 -12.23 -15.19 -18.92
C LEU A 132 -11.67 -14.33 -20.07
N LEU A 133 -10.74 -13.42 -19.78
CA LEU A 133 -10.11 -12.59 -20.82
C LEU A 133 -9.43 -13.43 -21.89
N ASN A 134 -8.73 -14.49 -21.52
CA ASN A 134 -8.10 -15.39 -22.49
C ASN A 134 -9.12 -16.09 -23.40
N ASN A 135 -10.24 -16.54 -22.84
CA ASN A 135 -11.31 -17.15 -23.60
C ASN A 135 -11.99 -16.16 -24.55
N GLU A 136 -12.32 -14.96 -24.05
CA GLU A 136 -12.95 -13.92 -24.87
C GLU A 136 -12.01 -13.44 -26.01
N LEU A 137 -10.73 -13.24 -25.73
CA LEU A 137 -9.75 -12.91 -26.76
C LEU A 137 -9.60 -14.00 -27.83
N LYS A 138 -9.73 -15.30 -27.45
CA LYS A 138 -9.77 -16.38 -28.41
C LYS A 138 -11.01 -16.36 -29.30
N ASN A 139 -12.14 -16.05 -28.70
CA ASN A 139 -13.43 -16.03 -29.40
C ASN A 139 -13.53 -14.86 -30.38
N PHE A 140 -13.18 -13.66 -29.93
CA PHE A 140 -13.28 -12.44 -30.75
C PHE A 140 -12.12 -12.27 -31.73
N PHE A 141 -10.95 -12.77 -31.40
CA PHE A 141 -9.70 -12.63 -32.18
C PHE A 141 -9.00 -13.97 -32.37
N PRO A 142 -9.59 -14.93 -33.13
CA PRO A 142 -9.05 -16.29 -33.25
C PRO A 142 -7.63 -16.32 -33.88
N ASN A 143 -7.29 -15.32 -34.69
CA ASN A 143 -5.98 -15.24 -35.39
C ASN A 143 -4.90 -14.54 -34.55
N LEU A 144 -5.23 -14.08 -33.34
CA LEU A 144 -4.25 -13.42 -32.48
C LEU A 144 -3.23 -14.45 -31.93
N SER A 145 -1.95 -14.16 -32.10
CA SER A 145 -0.91 -15.06 -31.55
C SER A 145 -0.97 -15.14 -30.03
N ASN A 146 -0.55 -16.27 -29.48
CA ASN A 146 -0.53 -16.48 -28.03
C ASN A 146 0.33 -15.44 -27.28
N ASP A 147 1.46 -15.03 -27.89
CA ASP A 147 2.35 -14.02 -27.30
C ASP A 147 1.67 -12.65 -27.15
N ILE A 148 0.98 -12.20 -28.21
CA ILE A 148 0.24 -10.93 -28.16
C ILE A 148 -0.92 -11.03 -27.19
N ARG A 149 -1.65 -12.15 -27.16
CA ARG A 149 -2.76 -12.39 -26.24
C ARG A 149 -2.32 -12.32 -24.79
N ASN A 150 -1.24 -13.00 -24.43
CA ASN A 150 -0.70 -12.96 -23.07
C ASN A 150 -0.26 -11.55 -22.67
N LYS A 151 0.40 -10.81 -23.56
CA LYS A 151 0.76 -9.40 -23.30
C LYS A 151 -0.46 -8.51 -23.04
N LEU A 152 -1.55 -8.71 -23.79
CA LEU A 152 -2.79 -7.96 -23.55
C LEU A 152 -3.42 -8.28 -22.20
N ILE A 153 -3.40 -9.53 -21.77
CA ILE A 153 -3.93 -9.98 -20.49
C ILE A 153 -3.07 -9.47 -19.33
N ASP A 154 -1.74 -9.47 -19.49
CA ASP A 154 -0.81 -9.02 -18.44
C ASP A 154 -0.85 -7.50 -18.20
N VAL A 155 -1.43 -6.73 -19.13
CA VAL A 155 -1.58 -5.27 -19.02
C VAL A 155 -2.96 -4.87 -18.48
N ALA A 156 -3.97 -5.74 -18.61
CA ALA A 156 -5.33 -5.49 -18.14
C ALA A 156 -5.46 -5.70 -16.63
#